data_ca71808643ad35c4b397fc523edbd3d8
#
_entry.id   ca71808643ad35c4b397fc523edbd3d8
#
_cell.length_a   1.000
_cell.length_b   1.000
_cell.length_c   1.000
_cell.angle_alpha   90.00
_cell.angle_beta   90.00
_cell.angle_gamma   90.00
#
_symmetry.space_group_name_H-M   'P 1'
#
loop_
_entity.id
_entity.type
_entity.pdbx_description
1 polymer ?
#
loop_
_entity_poly.entity_id
_entity_poly.type
_entity_poly.pdbx_seq_one_letter_code
_entity_poly.pdbx_strand_id
1 'polypeptide(L)'
;MLTAFVGRCLRGPLNQPILVRSFADFQRYFGGLWQPSTLSYALEHFFEQGGQQAIVVRIANGARPVSLTLNCGRERLILEARAPGTREFLRAAVDYDQIDALDTRRFNLVIQRVRAPGSEWIEEQETFRGLTIDADSARFVATVLEDSALVRVHGEVPAARPDRTLMPGTNLPVGYVSSSPDGDDGRPISDYDVIGSAVRRSGLFALAEVDELAFLHVPPLTRTAEVGISTLLVAARFCRERRAMLIVDPPANWMGTKDMARALKHIELRSDNAVMFHPRVTAMDRLRGRLETFGNGGAVAGLLSRSGDAVSAALTSQEPEPLLRAGMKLSHEIDDADRWLFAAHGVNVLQTVRRVPRERLPLRTLACGASASPDGSYLAQRRLALFTINAIERGTRWCLSVQDDASAWGPVTRQVRTFLGELRGAGAFASVPFDQSFLVICDDRINVAGRTPREVNILVQFAATRPGEYHSFMITHSVAHRAARVRPVLVNRLEASLIVTHQLEHEVTIRLRRMDAVNL
;
A
#
# COMPACT_ATOMS: atom_id res chain seq x y z
N MET A 1 8.14 -1.60 -7.95
CA MET A 1 7.44 -2.16 -6.76
C MET A 1 6.71 -1.04 -6.06
N LEU A 2 5.45 -1.26 -5.69
CA LEU A 2 4.60 -0.25 -5.07
C LEU A 2 4.57 -0.46 -3.55
N THR A 3 4.93 0.58 -2.79
CA THR A 3 4.89 0.59 -1.33
C THR A 3 3.79 1.51 -0.85
N ALA A 4 2.95 1.06 0.07
CA ALA A 4 1.93 1.89 0.70
C ALA A 4 2.37 2.36 2.09
N PHE A 5 2.02 3.60 2.39
CA PHE A 5 2.21 4.25 3.69
C PHE A 5 0.86 4.75 4.20
N VAL A 6 0.54 4.42 5.45
CA VAL A 6 -0.70 4.86 6.09
C VAL A 6 -0.35 5.65 7.33
N GLY A 7 -0.86 6.87 7.46
CA GLY A 7 -0.58 7.70 8.61
C GLY A 7 -1.05 9.15 8.47
N ARG A 8 -0.62 9.98 9.39
CA ARG A 8 -0.99 11.39 9.47
C ARG A 8 -0.15 12.23 8.51
N CYS A 9 -0.78 13.15 7.78
CA CYS A 9 -0.10 14.15 6.95
C CYS A 9 -0.63 15.55 7.26
N LEU A 10 0.13 16.56 6.87
CA LEU A 10 -0.21 17.96 7.12
C LEU A 10 -1.51 18.39 6.42
N ARG A 11 -1.67 17.98 5.16
CA ARG A 11 -2.86 18.26 4.34
C ARG A 11 -3.14 17.12 3.36
N GLY A 12 -4.11 17.29 2.47
CA GLY A 12 -4.48 16.33 1.42
C GLY A 12 -5.71 15.51 1.76
N PRO A 13 -6.24 14.73 0.80
CA PRO A 13 -7.50 14.01 0.96
C PRO A 13 -7.37 12.89 2.01
N LEU A 14 -8.44 12.70 2.79
CA LEU A 14 -8.50 11.63 3.79
C LEU A 14 -8.95 10.31 3.16
N ASN A 15 -8.31 9.21 3.60
CA ASN A 15 -8.66 7.84 3.23
C ASN A 15 -8.72 7.60 1.71
N GLN A 16 -7.93 8.35 0.96
CA GLN A 16 -7.77 8.18 -0.48
C GLN A 16 -6.33 7.77 -0.79
N PRO A 17 -6.09 6.67 -1.50
CA PRO A 17 -4.77 6.25 -1.90
C PRO A 17 -4.26 7.15 -3.03
N ILE A 18 -3.23 7.94 -2.76
CA ILE A 18 -2.60 8.84 -3.73
C ILE A 18 -1.21 8.33 -4.08
N LEU A 19 -0.95 8.17 -5.39
CA LEU A 19 0.37 7.80 -5.90
C LEU A 19 1.30 9.02 -5.90
N VAL A 20 2.45 8.87 -5.26
CA VAL A 20 3.55 9.84 -5.28
C VAL A 20 4.81 9.19 -5.86
N ARG A 21 5.49 9.88 -6.77
CA ARG A 21 6.69 9.39 -7.46
C ARG A 21 7.98 10.04 -6.98
N SER A 22 7.86 11.02 -6.10
CA SER A 22 8.99 11.73 -5.49
C SER A 22 8.57 12.36 -4.17
N PHE A 23 9.55 12.76 -3.36
CA PHE A 23 9.26 13.55 -2.17
C PHE A 23 8.66 14.93 -2.52
N ALA A 24 8.99 15.50 -3.68
CA ALA A 24 8.37 16.73 -4.19
C ALA A 24 6.87 16.54 -4.49
N ASP A 25 6.46 15.39 -5.07
CA ASP A 25 5.05 15.06 -5.23
C ASP A 25 4.34 14.97 -3.87
N PHE A 26 4.97 14.30 -2.90
CA PHE A 26 4.43 14.24 -1.53
C PHE A 26 4.28 15.63 -0.92
N GLN A 27 5.25 16.52 -1.09
CA GLN A 27 5.15 17.90 -0.62
C GLN A 27 3.97 18.64 -1.27
N ARG A 28 3.76 18.44 -2.56
CA ARG A 28 2.65 19.06 -3.30
C ARG A 28 1.29 18.60 -2.80
N TYR A 29 1.07 17.29 -2.63
CA TYR A 29 -0.22 16.74 -2.23
C TYR A 29 -0.46 16.81 -0.71
N PHE A 30 0.56 16.55 0.08
CA PHE A 30 0.42 16.31 1.51
C PHE A 30 1.13 17.33 2.42
N GLY A 31 1.79 18.33 1.82
CA GLY A 31 2.42 19.44 2.53
C GLY A 31 3.85 19.20 3.02
N GLY A 32 4.43 18.03 2.75
CA GLY A 32 5.82 17.73 3.08
C GLY A 32 6.05 17.35 4.54
N LEU A 33 7.24 17.67 5.06
CA LEU A 33 7.60 17.38 6.45
C LEU A 33 6.72 18.16 7.42
N TRP A 34 6.24 17.47 8.42
CA TRP A 34 5.43 18.01 9.50
C TRP A 34 5.74 17.28 10.79
N GLN A 35 6.09 18.01 11.84
CA GLN A 35 6.57 17.43 13.10
C GLN A 35 5.65 16.37 13.71
N PRO A 36 4.32 16.56 13.76
CA PRO A 36 3.41 15.54 14.26
C PRO A 36 3.27 14.30 13.37
N SER A 37 3.77 14.33 12.12
CA SER A 37 3.67 13.25 11.15
C SER A 37 4.94 12.42 11.10
N THR A 38 4.94 11.23 11.67
CA THR A 38 6.00 10.24 11.51
C THR A 38 6.06 9.72 10.07
N LEU A 39 4.91 9.66 9.38
CA LEU A 39 4.81 9.24 7.98
C LEU A 39 5.61 10.16 7.05
N SER A 40 5.59 11.48 7.27
CA SER A 40 6.31 12.41 6.39
C SER A 40 7.82 12.16 6.39
N TYR A 41 8.39 11.81 7.54
CA TYR A 41 9.80 11.43 7.67
C TYR A 41 10.07 10.02 7.11
N ALA A 42 9.17 9.08 7.32
CA ALA A 42 9.30 7.75 6.74
C ALA A 42 9.33 7.79 5.20
N LEU A 43 8.53 8.66 4.58
CA LEU A 43 8.55 8.89 3.13
C LEU A 43 9.81 9.60 2.65
N GLU A 44 10.31 10.60 3.38
CA GLU A 44 11.61 11.21 3.07
C GLU A 44 12.70 10.14 3.03
N HIS A 45 12.79 9.33 4.08
CA HIS A 45 13.75 8.23 4.16
C HIS A 45 13.54 7.18 3.07
N PHE A 46 12.29 6.89 2.68
CA PHE A 46 11.98 5.98 1.57
C PHE A 46 12.61 6.45 0.26
N PHE A 47 12.40 7.70 -0.13
CA PHE A 47 12.95 8.23 -1.37
C PHE A 47 14.47 8.39 -1.29
N GLU A 48 15.04 8.82 -0.17
CA GLU A 48 16.49 8.90 0.04
C GLU A 48 17.18 7.55 -0.09
N GLN A 49 16.54 6.48 0.39
CA GLN A 49 17.05 5.11 0.27
C GLN A 49 16.77 4.44 -1.07
N GLY A 50 16.16 5.14 -2.03
CA GLY A 50 16.03 4.72 -3.42
C GLY A 50 14.67 4.16 -3.79
N GLY A 51 13.65 4.39 -2.98
CA GLY A 51 12.26 4.19 -3.37
C GLY A 51 11.88 5.08 -4.56
N GLN A 52 11.07 4.58 -5.47
CA GLN A 52 10.71 5.29 -6.72
C GLN A 52 9.26 5.75 -6.73
N GLN A 53 8.37 5.01 -6.09
CA GLN A 53 6.94 5.32 -6.04
C GLN A 53 6.30 4.74 -4.78
N ALA A 54 5.39 5.52 -4.21
CA ALA A 54 4.65 5.11 -3.03
C ALA A 54 3.17 5.50 -3.15
N ILE A 55 2.30 4.72 -2.53
CA ILE A 55 0.92 5.11 -2.26
C ILE A 55 0.87 5.68 -0.86
N VAL A 56 0.28 6.85 -0.71
CA VAL A 56 0.07 7.48 0.59
C VAL A 56 -1.41 7.52 0.89
N VAL A 57 -1.78 7.03 2.07
CA VAL A 57 -3.13 7.16 2.63
C VAL A 57 -3.04 8.04 3.87
N ARG A 58 -3.57 9.26 3.74
CA ARG A 58 -3.71 10.17 4.88
C ARG A 58 -4.88 9.72 5.74
N ILE A 59 -4.64 9.62 7.03
CA ILE A 59 -5.67 9.40 8.06
C ILE A 59 -5.64 10.56 9.07
N ALA A 60 -6.76 10.80 9.74
CA ALA A 60 -6.88 11.82 10.78
C ALA A 60 -7.92 11.40 11.81
N ASN A 61 -7.81 11.96 13.00
CA ASN A 61 -8.73 11.75 14.12
C ASN A 61 -9.48 13.05 14.41
N GLY A 62 -10.69 13.21 13.84
CA GLY A 62 -11.55 14.36 14.09
C GLY A 62 -11.07 15.67 13.45
N ALA A 63 -10.29 15.60 12.35
CA ALA A 63 -9.89 16.78 11.59
C ALA A 63 -11.12 17.45 10.94
N ARG A 64 -11.10 18.78 10.86
CA ARG A 64 -12.17 19.58 10.27
C ARG A 64 -11.64 20.40 9.08
N PRO A 65 -12.41 20.49 7.99
CA PRO A 65 -12.05 21.31 6.85
C PRO A 65 -12.29 22.80 7.12
N VAL A 66 -11.60 23.65 6.37
CA VAL A 66 -11.93 25.08 6.28
C VAL A 66 -13.14 25.28 5.39
N SER A 67 -13.86 26.38 5.58
CA SER A 67 -15.00 26.77 4.75
C SER A 67 -14.76 28.09 4.00
N LEU A 68 -15.37 28.22 2.83
CA LEU A 68 -15.49 29.44 2.04
C LEU A 68 -16.96 29.85 2.04
N THR A 69 -17.24 31.09 2.39
CA THR A 69 -18.60 31.60 2.42
C THR A 69 -18.79 32.65 1.33
N LEU A 70 -19.63 32.36 0.34
CA LEU A 70 -19.99 33.26 -0.73
C LEU A 70 -21.35 33.87 -0.41
N ASN A 71 -21.49 35.19 -0.45
CA ASN A 71 -22.75 35.87 -0.22
C ASN A 71 -23.68 35.69 -1.42
N CYS A 72 -24.96 35.46 -1.17
CA CYS A 72 -26.03 35.27 -2.15
C CYS A 72 -27.21 36.16 -1.75
N GLY A 73 -27.03 37.48 -1.78
CA GLY A 73 -28.00 38.44 -1.23
C GLY A 73 -28.13 38.28 0.29
N ARG A 74 -29.27 37.74 0.75
CA ARG A 74 -29.51 37.49 2.19
C ARG A 74 -29.05 36.10 2.66
N GLU A 75 -28.79 35.21 1.74
CA GLU A 75 -28.37 33.83 1.97
C GLU A 75 -26.86 33.66 1.73
N ARG A 76 -26.34 32.47 1.94
CA ARG A 76 -24.91 32.16 1.79
C ARG A 76 -24.76 30.80 1.12
N LEU A 77 -23.89 30.73 0.13
CA LEU A 77 -23.37 29.46 -0.38
C LEU A 77 -22.09 29.11 0.38
N ILE A 78 -22.11 28.00 1.10
CA ILE A 78 -20.95 27.52 1.87
C ILE A 78 -20.26 26.44 1.07
N LEU A 79 -19.00 26.64 0.79
CA LEU A 79 -18.11 25.65 0.18
C LEU A 79 -17.15 25.14 1.26
N GLU A 80 -17.06 23.84 1.42
CA GLU A 80 -16.17 23.18 2.36
C GLU A 80 -14.99 22.60 1.62
N ALA A 81 -13.76 22.76 2.14
CA ALA A 81 -12.57 22.14 1.57
C ALA A 81 -12.69 20.61 1.55
N ARG A 82 -12.23 19.97 0.49
CA ARG A 82 -12.16 18.50 0.41
C ARG A 82 -11.18 17.92 1.40
N ALA A 83 -10.09 18.63 1.67
CA ALA A 83 -9.06 18.24 2.60
C ALA A 83 -9.22 18.98 3.93
N PRO A 84 -9.39 18.29 5.06
CA PRO A 84 -9.42 18.96 6.35
C PRO A 84 -8.01 19.34 6.81
N GLY A 85 -7.93 20.36 7.66
CA GLY A 85 -6.71 20.80 8.30
C GLY A 85 -6.53 22.32 8.34
N THR A 86 -5.57 22.77 9.11
CA THR A 86 -5.23 24.18 9.33
C THR A 86 -4.42 24.79 8.17
N ARG A 87 -3.94 23.99 7.22
CA ARG A 87 -3.05 24.40 6.13
C ARG A 87 -3.71 24.34 4.74
N GLU A 88 -5.02 24.27 4.69
CA GLU A 88 -5.79 24.47 3.47
C GLU A 88 -6.15 25.95 3.34
N PHE A 89 -5.34 26.69 2.57
CA PHE A 89 -5.57 28.12 2.34
C PHE A 89 -6.26 28.26 0.98
N LEU A 90 -7.58 28.37 1.01
CA LEU A 90 -8.41 28.49 -0.18
C LEU A 90 -8.89 29.93 -0.35
N ARG A 91 -9.04 30.36 -1.61
CA ARG A 91 -9.75 31.57 -1.96
C ARG A 91 -10.66 31.34 -3.16
N ALA A 92 -11.76 32.03 -3.20
CA ALA A 92 -12.76 31.93 -4.27
C ALA A 92 -13.05 33.27 -4.89
N ALA A 93 -13.20 33.31 -6.20
CA ALA A 93 -13.68 34.46 -6.94
C ALA A 93 -14.94 34.10 -7.72
N VAL A 94 -15.92 35.00 -7.71
CA VAL A 94 -17.16 34.91 -8.48
C VAL A 94 -17.24 36.07 -9.45
N ASP A 95 -17.47 35.74 -10.72
CA ASP A 95 -17.74 36.72 -11.77
C ASP A 95 -18.95 36.28 -12.63
N TYR A 96 -19.36 37.16 -13.53
CA TYR A 96 -20.45 36.93 -14.49
C TYR A 96 -19.98 37.20 -15.93
N ASP A 97 -18.71 37.05 -16.19
CA ASP A 97 -18.12 37.28 -17.50
C ASP A 97 -18.73 36.33 -18.54
N GLN A 98 -19.13 36.88 -19.70
CA GLN A 98 -19.78 36.12 -20.77
C GLN A 98 -21.12 35.46 -20.39
N ILE A 99 -21.76 35.92 -19.33
CA ILE A 99 -23.12 35.53 -18.93
C ILE A 99 -24.09 36.66 -19.31
N ASP A 100 -25.22 36.29 -19.93
CA ASP A 100 -26.26 37.25 -20.28
C ASP A 100 -26.69 38.04 -19.03
N ALA A 101 -26.79 39.37 -19.16
CA ALA A 101 -27.19 40.26 -18.06
C ALA A 101 -28.61 39.95 -17.50
N LEU A 102 -29.49 39.34 -18.33
CA LEU A 102 -30.80 38.88 -17.93
C LEU A 102 -30.80 37.54 -17.19
N ASP A 103 -29.70 36.79 -17.29
CA ASP A 103 -29.56 35.52 -16.56
C ASP A 103 -29.12 35.80 -15.13
N THR A 104 -30.06 35.73 -14.20
CA THR A 104 -29.83 35.95 -12.77
C THR A 104 -29.48 34.68 -12.01
N ARG A 105 -29.36 33.53 -12.66
CA ARG A 105 -29.10 32.23 -12.02
C ARG A 105 -27.69 31.70 -12.26
N ARG A 106 -27.04 32.13 -13.38
CA ARG A 106 -25.69 31.65 -13.74
C ARG A 106 -24.58 32.54 -13.18
N PHE A 107 -23.45 31.92 -12.91
CA PHE A 107 -22.22 32.56 -12.44
C PHE A 107 -20.97 31.74 -12.82
N ASN A 108 -19.81 32.34 -12.80
CA ASN A 108 -18.51 31.68 -12.89
C ASN A 108 -17.88 31.63 -11.50
N LEU A 109 -17.16 30.56 -11.21
CA LEU A 109 -16.47 30.35 -9.95
C LEU A 109 -15.02 29.93 -10.21
N VAL A 110 -14.08 30.63 -9.60
CA VAL A 110 -12.67 30.27 -9.56
C VAL A 110 -12.32 29.93 -8.13
N ILE A 111 -11.77 28.75 -7.90
CA ILE A 111 -11.22 28.31 -6.62
C ILE A 111 -9.71 28.20 -6.74
N GLN A 112 -8.99 28.76 -5.80
CA GLN A 112 -7.53 28.69 -5.76
C GLN A 112 -7.07 28.21 -4.39
N ARG A 113 -6.10 27.27 -4.39
CA ARG A 113 -5.28 26.97 -3.23
C ARG A 113 -4.03 27.84 -3.30
N VAL A 114 -3.78 28.61 -2.25
CA VAL A 114 -2.61 29.47 -2.13
C VAL A 114 -1.65 28.93 -1.07
N ARG A 115 -0.38 29.30 -1.18
CA ARG A 115 0.70 28.79 -0.32
C ARG A 115 0.55 29.18 1.15
N ALA A 116 0.02 30.37 1.38
CA ALA A 116 -0.22 30.93 2.71
C ALA A 116 -1.35 31.99 2.65
N PRO A 117 -1.96 32.37 3.76
CA PRO A 117 -2.91 33.46 3.79
C PRO A 117 -2.30 34.74 3.20
N GLY A 118 -3.01 35.39 2.27
CA GLY A 118 -2.54 36.60 1.59
C GLY A 118 -1.43 36.40 0.56
N SER A 119 -1.02 35.18 0.27
CA SER A 119 -0.01 34.87 -0.75
C SER A 119 -0.60 34.96 -2.14
N GLU A 120 0.15 35.57 -3.08
CA GLU A 120 -0.14 35.52 -4.51
C GLU A 120 0.33 34.25 -5.19
N TRP A 121 1.04 33.37 -4.47
CA TRP A 121 1.51 32.09 -5.02
C TRP A 121 0.38 31.07 -5.03
N ILE A 122 -0.12 30.77 -6.24
CA ILE A 122 -1.17 29.79 -6.48
C ILE A 122 -0.50 28.42 -6.64
N GLU A 123 -0.90 27.46 -5.80
CA GLU A 123 -0.45 26.07 -5.89
C GLU A 123 -1.37 25.23 -6.79
N GLU A 124 -2.68 25.52 -6.77
CA GLU A 124 -3.68 24.83 -7.56
C GLU A 124 -4.86 25.76 -7.86
N GLN A 125 -5.47 25.61 -9.03
CA GLN A 125 -6.63 26.41 -9.44
C GLN A 125 -7.62 25.57 -10.21
N GLU A 126 -8.89 25.74 -9.88
CA GLU A 126 -10.03 25.22 -10.63
C GLU A 126 -10.91 26.37 -11.10
N THR A 127 -11.40 26.27 -12.33
CA THR A 127 -12.27 27.28 -12.95
C THR A 127 -13.55 26.62 -13.47
N PHE A 128 -14.66 27.04 -12.95
CA PHE A 128 -15.99 26.54 -13.31
C PHE A 128 -16.78 27.66 -13.98
N ARG A 129 -17.11 27.51 -15.25
CA ARG A 129 -17.87 28.49 -16.01
C ARG A 129 -19.34 28.08 -16.16
N GLY A 130 -20.22 29.07 -16.08
CA GLY A 130 -21.66 28.90 -16.30
C GLY A 130 -22.30 27.94 -15.30
N LEU A 131 -21.84 27.91 -14.04
CA LEU A 131 -22.55 27.23 -12.96
C LEU A 131 -23.90 27.86 -12.74
N THR A 132 -24.85 27.08 -12.23
CA THR A 132 -26.19 27.58 -11.89
C THR A 132 -26.63 27.05 -10.52
N ILE A 133 -27.56 27.82 -9.93
CA ILE A 133 -28.27 27.41 -8.71
C ILE A 133 -29.52 26.55 -9.00
N ASP A 134 -29.84 26.30 -10.26
CA ASP A 134 -30.96 25.49 -10.69
C ASP A 134 -30.64 23.99 -10.58
N ALA A 135 -31.35 23.30 -9.70
CA ALA A 135 -31.12 21.89 -9.39
C ALA A 135 -31.41 20.95 -10.58
N ASP A 136 -32.26 21.34 -11.51
CA ASP A 136 -32.58 20.53 -12.70
C ASP A 136 -31.56 20.67 -13.83
N SER A 137 -30.57 21.55 -13.65
CA SER A 137 -29.55 21.80 -14.66
C SER A 137 -28.33 20.85 -14.51
N ALA A 138 -27.81 20.36 -15.63
CA ALA A 138 -26.52 19.66 -15.67
C ALA A 138 -25.34 20.50 -15.16
N ARG A 139 -25.50 21.83 -15.07
CA ARG A 139 -24.51 22.77 -14.54
C ARG A 139 -24.80 23.20 -13.10
N PHE A 140 -25.65 22.46 -12.39
CA PHE A 140 -25.96 22.71 -10.99
C PHE A 140 -24.68 22.71 -10.13
N VAL A 141 -24.50 23.75 -9.35
CA VAL A 141 -23.25 23.98 -8.61
C VAL A 141 -22.89 22.82 -7.69
N ALA A 142 -23.85 22.24 -6.99
CA ALA A 142 -23.57 21.13 -6.08
C ALA A 142 -23.10 19.89 -6.83
N THR A 143 -23.75 19.54 -7.95
CA THR A 143 -23.36 18.38 -8.77
C THR A 143 -21.99 18.58 -9.43
N VAL A 144 -21.74 19.77 -10.01
CA VAL A 144 -20.45 20.03 -10.67
C VAL A 144 -19.29 20.06 -9.68
N LEU A 145 -19.50 20.59 -8.46
CA LEU A 145 -18.44 20.61 -7.45
C LEU A 145 -18.22 19.26 -6.74
N GLU A 146 -19.04 18.23 -7.01
CA GLU A 146 -18.68 16.88 -6.59
C GLU A 146 -17.42 16.36 -7.25
N ASP A 147 -17.10 16.80 -8.46
CA ASP A 147 -15.87 16.46 -9.18
C ASP A 147 -14.68 17.39 -8.85
N SER A 148 -14.90 18.45 -8.07
CA SER A 148 -13.81 19.33 -7.64
C SER A 148 -12.83 18.62 -6.72
N ALA A 149 -11.54 18.84 -6.90
CA ALA A 149 -10.49 18.37 -5.99
C ALA A 149 -10.33 19.26 -4.75
N LEU A 150 -10.78 20.51 -4.81
CA LEU A 150 -10.54 21.51 -3.78
C LEU A 150 -11.71 21.69 -2.82
N VAL A 151 -12.94 21.74 -3.33
CA VAL A 151 -14.13 22.08 -2.53
C VAL A 151 -15.34 21.20 -2.85
N ARG A 152 -16.32 21.26 -1.96
CA ARG A 152 -17.67 20.72 -2.18
C ARG A 152 -18.69 21.70 -1.59
N VAL A 153 -19.91 21.64 -2.04
CA VAL A 153 -21.00 22.40 -1.41
C VAL A 153 -21.34 21.79 -0.06
N HIS A 154 -21.47 22.64 0.95
CA HIS A 154 -21.91 22.26 2.29
C HIS A 154 -23.28 22.85 2.59
N GLY A 155 -24.24 21.98 2.95
CA GLY A 155 -25.62 22.39 3.19
C GLY A 155 -26.44 22.62 1.91
N GLU A 156 -27.49 23.44 2.02
CA GLU A 156 -28.39 23.74 0.92
C GLU A 156 -27.83 24.83 -0.01
N VAL A 157 -28.15 24.71 -1.30
CA VAL A 157 -27.83 25.74 -2.29
C VAL A 157 -28.84 26.87 -2.18
N PRO A 158 -28.40 28.15 -2.05
CA PRO A 158 -29.26 29.30 -1.94
C PRO A 158 -30.15 29.50 -3.17
N ALA A 159 -31.30 30.20 -2.98
CA ALA A 159 -32.17 30.55 -4.08
C ALA A 159 -31.61 31.66 -5.01
N ALA A 160 -30.66 32.45 -4.55
CA ALA A 160 -29.96 33.45 -5.32
C ALA A 160 -28.52 33.01 -5.65
N ARG A 161 -28.01 33.37 -6.85
CA ARG A 161 -26.62 33.10 -7.22
C ARG A 161 -25.66 33.89 -6.32
N PRO A 162 -24.39 33.42 -6.13
CA PRO A 162 -23.38 34.16 -5.39
C PRO A 162 -23.12 35.54 -5.99
N ASP A 163 -22.96 36.54 -5.14
CA ASP A 163 -22.59 37.91 -5.54
C ASP A 163 -21.18 37.94 -6.13
N ARG A 164 -20.94 38.88 -7.05
CA ARG A 164 -19.56 39.10 -7.57
C ARG A 164 -18.60 39.42 -6.42
N THR A 165 -17.44 38.81 -6.44
CA THR A 165 -16.41 39.15 -5.46
C THR A 165 -15.71 40.44 -5.89
N LEU A 166 -15.63 41.38 -4.97
CA LEU A 166 -15.04 42.69 -5.19
C LEU A 166 -13.72 42.80 -4.46
N MET A 167 -12.79 43.59 -5.02
CA MET A 167 -11.57 43.91 -4.31
C MET A 167 -11.90 44.71 -3.05
N PRO A 168 -11.35 44.34 -1.87
CA PRO A 168 -11.69 45.02 -0.62
C PRO A 168 -11.55 46.53 -0.70
N GLY A 169 -12.60 47.26 -0.30
CA GLY A 169 -12.66 48.74 -0.32
C GLY A 169 -12.82 49.36 -1.71
N THR A 170 -13.14 48.57 -2.73
CA THR A 170 -13.38 49.04 -4.10
C THR A 170 -14.60 48.37 -4.72
N ASN A 171 -15.07 48.90 -5.87
CA ASN A 171 -16.11 48.25 -6.70
C ASN A 171 -15.50 47.43 -7.86
N LEU A 172 -14.19 47.13 -7.81
CA LEU A 172 -13.52 46.37 -8.87
C LEU A 172 -13.84 44.88 -8.73
N PRO A 173 -14.32 44.19 -9.78
CA PRO A 173 -14.78 42.80 -9.75
C PRO A 173 -13.63 41.78 -9.86
N VAL A 174 -12.53 42.04 -9.17
CA VAL A 174 -11.29 41.22 -9.19
C VAL A 174 -10.86 40.80 -7.77
N GLY A 175 -11.82 40.72 -6.86
CA GLY A 175 -11.57 40.31 -5.48
C GLY A 175 -11.69 38.81 -5.27
N TYR A 176 -11.17 38.38 -4.15
CA TYR A 176 -11.29 37.00 -3.67
C TYR A 176 -11.87 36.99 -2.26
N VAL A 177 -12.66 35.97 -1.97
CA VAL A 177 -13.06 35.61 -0.61
C VAL A 177 -12.12 34.51 -0.13
N SER A 178 -11.45 34.72 0.99
CA SER A 178 -10.57 33.73 1.60
C SER A 178 -11.35 32.77 2.51
N SER A 179 -10.85 31.55 2.65
CA SER A 179 -11.41 30.56 3.59
C SER A 179 -11.31 31.03 5.04
N SER A 180 -12.26 30.56 5.84
CA SER A 180 -12.24 30.74 7.29
C SER A 180 -11.03 30.05 7.93
N PRO A 181 -10.52 30.51 9.07
CA PRO A 181 -9.41 29.88 9.79
C PRO A 181 -9.87 28.73 10.71
N ASP A 182 -11.08 28.21 10.56
CA ASP A 182 -11.72 27.24 11.45
C ASP A 182 -11.38 25.78 11.18
N GLY A 183 -10.46 25.52 10.23
CA GLY A 183 -9.91 24.20 9.97
C GLY A 183 -9.15 23.64 11.17
N ASP A 184 -9.15 22.32 11.32
CA ASP A 184 -8.51 21.61 12.44
C ASP A 184 -7.77 20.37 11.93
N ASP A 185 -6.52 20.20 12.34
CA ASP A 185 -5.69 19.03 11.97
C ASP A 185 -6.07 17.76 12.74
N GLY A 186 -7.01 17.84 13.67
CA GLY A 186 -7.46 16.74 14.51
C GLY A 186 -6.49 16.37 15.63
N ARG A 187 -6.91 15.42 16.43
CA ARG A 187 -6.13 14.85 17.54
C ARG A 187 -5.03 13.93 17.02
N PRO A 188 -4.07 13.51 17.86
CA PRO A 188 -3.18 12.41 17.53
C PRO A 188 -3.98 11.17 17.09
N ILE A 189 -3.51 10.50 16.04
CA ILE A 189 -4.13 9.27 15.55
C ILE A 189 -3.94 8.14 16.55
N SER A 190 -4.88 7.22 16.56
CA SER A 190 -4.89 6.00 17.36
C SER A 190 -4.82 4.75 16.45
N ASP A 191 -4.63 3.59 17.05
CA ASP A 191 -4.71 2.31 16.35
C ASP A 191 -6.03 2.13 15.61
N TYR A 192 -7.15 2.60 16.16
CA TYR A 192 -8.46 2.53 15.50
C TYR A 192 -8.53 3.35 14.21
N ASP A 193 -7.88 4.52 14.18
CA ASP A 193 -7.82 5.36 12.98
C ASP A 193 -6.98 4.69 11.89
N VAL A 194 -5.90 4.01 12.27
CA VAL A 194 -5.04 3.25 11.35
C VAL A 194 -5.78 2.03 10.79
N ILE A 195 -6.40 1.22 11.65
CA ILE A 195 -7.18 0.06 11.22
C ILE A 195 -8.32 0.51 10.31
N GLY A 196 -9.08 1.51 10.72
CA GLY A 196 -10.19 2.04 9.97
C GLY A 196 -11.35 1.06 9.80
N SER A 197 -12.07 1.15 8.69
CA SER A 197 -13.29 0.38 8.41
C SER A 197 -13.33 -0.08 6.96
N ALA A 198 -13.59 -1.36 6.74
CA ALA A 198 -13.79 -1.94 5.41
C ALA A 198 -15.03 -1.35 4.71
N VAL A 199 -16.12 -1.14 5.45
CA VAL A 199 -17.37 -0.57 4.91
C VAL A 199 -17.18 0.88 4.46
N ARG A 200 -16.46 1.69 5.26
CA ARG A 200 -16.18 3.10 4.96
C ARG A 200 -14.93 3.28 4.10
N ARG A 201 -14.23 2.21 3.78
CA ARG A 201 -12.95 2.23 3.05
C ARG A 201 -11.96 3.22 3.67
N SER A 202 -11.82 3.17 4.98
CA SER A 202 -10.93 4.07 5.75
C SER A 202 -9.78 3.33 6.38
N GLY A 203 -8.71 4.07 6.77
CA GLY A 203 -7.52 3.47 7.35
C GLY A 203 -6.82 2.52 6.38
N LEU A 204 -6.40 1.35 6.85
CA LEU A 204 -5.79 0.29 6.03
C LEU A 204 -6.70 -0.15 4.88
N PHE A 205 -8.01 -0.16 5.10
CA PHE A 205 -8.98 -0.62 4.09
C PHE A 205 -9.18 0.38 2.94
N ALA A 206 -8.66 1.60 3.03
CA ALA A 206 -8.57 2.50 1.88
C ALA A 206 -7.70 1.89 0.75
N LEU A 207 -6.76 1.01 1.10
CA LEU A 207 -5.91 0.30 0.14
C LEU A 207 -6.57 -0.92 -0.51
N ALA A 208 -7.83 -1.23 -0.21
CA ALA A 208 -8.48 -2.47 -0.66
C ALA A 208 -8.54 -2.63 -2.19
N GLU A 209 -8.58 -1.53 -2.93
CA GLU A 209 -8.64 -1.51 -4.40
C GLU A 209 -7.29 -1.19 -5.07
N VAL A 210 -6.23 -0.98 -4.30
CA VAL A 210 -4.90 -0.73 -4.86
C VAL A 210 -4.33 -2.03 -5.41
N ASP A 211 -4.10 -2.07 -6.71
CA ASP A 211 -3.46 -3.22 -7.34
C ASP A 211 -1.94 -3.24 -7.08
N GLU A 212 -1.36 -4.45 -7.12
CA GLU A 212 0.11 -4.68 -7.08
C GLU A 212 0.85 -4.12 -5.86
N LEU A 213 0.19 -4.06 -4.70
CA LEU A 213 0.85 -3.68 -3.47
C LEU A 213 1.96 -4.68 -3.11
N ALA A 214 3.22 -4.22 -3.08
CA ALA A 214 4.36 -5.05 -2.70
C ALA A 214 4.67 -4.95 -1.21
N PHE A 215 4.65 -3.72 -0.67
CA PHE A 215 4.95 -3.45 0.73
C PHE A 215 3.91 -2.52 1.34
N LEU A 216 3.63 -2.75 2.61
CA LEU A 216 2.86 -1.85 3.47
C LEU A 216 3.74 -1.43 4.64
N HIS A 217 3.77 -0.15 4.95
CA HIS A 217 4.39 0.38 6.16
C HIS A 217 3.43 1.31 6.89
N VAL A 218 3.28 1.06 8.18
CA VAL A 218 2.56 1.92 9.11
C VAL A 218 3.60 2.49 10.07
N PRO A 219 4.01 3.74 9.90
CA PRO A 219 4.96 4.38 10.82
C PRO A 219 4.39 4.50 12.24
N PRO A 220 5.22 4.69 13.27
CA PRO A 220 4.75 4.97 14.64
C PRO A 220 3.67 6.04 14.66
N LEU A 221 2.67 5.90 15.53
CA LEU A 221 1.51 6.81 15.58
C LEU A 221 1.94 8.26 15.87
N THR A 222 2.93 8.41 16.75
CA THR A 222 3.58 9.68 17.05
C THR A 222 5.08 9.45 17.27
N ARG A 223 5.84 10.51 17.56
CA ARG A 223 7.26 10.39 17.95
C ARG A 223 7.49 9.54 19.21
N THR A 224 6.48 9.38 20.05
CA THR A 224 6.54 8.70 21.35
C THR A 224 5.57 7.52 21.48
N ALA A 225 4.67 7.35 20.54
CA ALA A 225 3.67 6.27 20.54
C ALA A 225 3.89 5.33 19.35
N GLU A 226 4.15 4.08 19.65
CA GLU A 226 4.30 3.01 18.68
C GLU A 226 2.95 2.56 18.12
N VAL A 227 2.98 1.79 17.05
CA VAL A 227 1.81 1.08 16.52
C VAL A 227 1.49 -0.10 17.44
N GLY A 228 0.24 -0.20 17.87
CA GLY A 228 -0.21 -1.29 18.74
C GLY A 228 -0.19 -2.65 18.05
N ILE A 229 -0.06 -3.72 18.85
CA ILE A 229 -0.02 -5.10 18.32
C ILE A 229 -1.30 -5.45 17.55
N SER A 230 -2.45 -4.96 17.96
CA SER A 230 -3.73 -5.18 17.27
C SER A 230 -3.69 -4.66 15.84
N THR A 231 -3.15 -3.45 15.63
CA THR A 231 -2.96 -2.85 14.30
C THR A 231 -1.97 -3.68 13.47
N LEU A 232 -0.86 -4.11 14.06
CA LEU A 232 0.12 -4.94 13.36
C LEU A 232 -0.45 -6.29 12.94
N LEU A 233 -1.28 -6.93 13.76
CA LEU A 233 -1.97 -8.19 13.41
C LEU A 233 -2.98 -7.99 12.27
N VAL A 234 -3.77 -6.91 12.31
CA VAL A 234 -4.69 -6.56 11.22
C VAL A 234 -3.94 -6.24 9.93
N ALA A 235 -2.85 -5.45 10.02
CA ALA A 235 -2.01 -5.12 8.87
C ALA A 235 -1.34 -6.36 8.27
N ALA A 236 -0.86 -7.30 9.10
CA ALA A 236 -0.28 -8.56 8.62
C ALA A 236 -1.32 -9.44 7.93
N ARG A 237 -2.54 -9.51 8.48
CA ARG A 237 -3.66 -10.21 7.83
C ARG A 237 -4.01 -9.54 6.49
N PHE A 238 -4.15 -8.22 6.46
CA PHE A 238 -4.39 -7.45 5.24
C PHE A 238 -3.30 -7.73 4.20
N CYS A 239 -2.02 -7.69 4.58
CA CYS A 239 -0.90 -8.02 3.70
C CYS A 239 -0.97 -9.45 3.18
N ARG A 240 -1.36 -10.42 3.99
CA ARG A 240 -1.55 -11.81 3.56
C ARG A 240 -2.66 -11.92 2.51
N GLU A 241 -3.81 -11.30 2.74
CA GLU A 241 -4.94 -11.28 1.82
C GLU A 241 -4.60 -10.56 0.50
N ARG A 242 -3.80 -9.49 0.58
CA ARG A 242 -3.34 -8.70 -0.57
C ARG A 242 -2.04 -9.22 -1.19
N ARG A 243 -1.47 -10.28 -0.66
CA ARG A 243 -0.18 -10.84 -1.10
C ARG A 243 0.96 -9.82 -1.12
N ALA A 244 0.97 -8.96 -0.11
CA ALA A 244 1.98 -7.95 0.15
C ALA A 244 2.82 -8.30 1.39
N MET A 245 3.89 -7.55 1.63
CA MET A 245 4.74 -7.67 2.81
C MET A 245 4.55 -6.47 3.73
N LEU A 246 4.33 -6.71 5.02
CA LEU A 246 4.30 -5.68 6.06
C LEU A 246 5.74 -5.38 6.53
N ILE A 247 6.13 -4.12 6.50
CA ILE A 247 7.38 -3.65 7.11
C ILE A 247 7.06 -3.10 8.49
N VAL A 248 7.68 -3.67 9.52
CA VAL A 248 7.44 -3.35 10.92
C VAL A 248 8.64 -2.64 11.51
N ASP A 249 8.43 -1.49 12.14
CA ASP A 249 9.48 -0.79 12.88
C ASP A 249 9.89 -1.57 14.14
N PRO A 250 11.18 -1.59 14.50
CA PRO A 250 11.60 -2.14 15.77
C PRO A 250 11.16 -1.21 16.92
N PRO A 251 10.79 -1.76 18.09
CA PRO A 251 10.43 -0.97 19.26
C PRO A 251 11.53 0.04 19.64
N ALA A 252 11.14 1.24 20.12
CA ALA A 252 12.07 2.29 20.46
C ALA A 252 12.96 1.94 21.67
N ASN A 253 12.47 1.08 22.55
CA ASN A 253 13.18 0.64 23.76
C ASN A 253 14.22 -0.45 23.51
N TRP A 254 14.40 -0.90 22.26
CA TRP A 254 15.45 -1.87 21.93
C TRP A 254 16.81 -1.18 21.79
N MET A 255 17.40 -0.80 22.94
CA MET A 255 18.67 -0.06 23.00
C MET A 255 19.87 -0.90 23.47
N GLY A 256 19.63 -2.11 23.99
CA GLY A 256 20.71 -2.96 24.51
C GLY A 256 20.42 -4.45 24.38
N THR A 257 21.47 -5.24 24.21
CA THR A 257 21.43 -6.67 23.90
C THR A 257 20.64 -7.53 24.88
N LYS A 258 20.76 -7.25 26.19
CA LYS A 258 20.10 -8.06 27.22
C LYS A 258 18.57 -7.89 27.24
N ASP A 259 18.10 -6.67 27.08
CA ASP A 259 16.65 -6.37 27.03
C ASP A 259 16.05 -6.92 25.73
N MET A 260 16.81 -6.87 24.66
CA MET A 260 16.42 -7.37 23.34
C MET A 260 16.32 -8.88 23.32
N ALA A 261 17.28 -9.62 23.91
CA ALA A 261 17.22 -11.08 23.96
C ALA A 261 15.96 -11.59 24.68
N ARG A 262 15.47 -10.83 25.69
CA ARG A 262 14.20 -11.12 26.36
C ARG A 262 13.02 -10.77 25.47
N ALA A 263 13.02 -9.58 24.85
CA ALA A 263 11.95 -9.10 23.98
C ALA A 263 11.79 -9.97 22.73
N LEU A 264 12.88 -10.47 22.14
CA LEU A 264 12.85 -11.35 20.97
C LEU A 264 12.11 -12.67 21.23
N LYS A 265 12.14 -13.18 22.46
CA LYS A 265 11.38 -14.39 22.83
C LYS A 265 9.87 -14.15 22.88
N HIS A 266 9.46 -12.90 23.05
CA HIS A 266 8.07 -12.47 23.20
C HIS A 266 7.57 -11.65 22.02
N ILE A 267 8.17 -11.79 20.82
CA ILE A 267 7.58 -11.18 19.61
C ILE A 267 6.23 -11.84 19.34
N GLU A 268 5.17 -11.09 19.56
CA GLU A 268 3.79 -11.59 19.40
C GLU A 268 3.39 -11.71 17.92
N LEU A 269 3.96 -10.85 17.05
CA LEU A 269 3.69 -10.90 15.63
C LEU A 269 4.55 -11.98 14.94
N ARG A 270 3.91 -13.08 14.55
CA ARG A 270 4.51 -14.15 13.74
C ARG A 270 3.80 -14.19 12.38
N SER A 271 4.50 -13.81 11.32
CA SER A 271 3.93 -13.79 9.97
C SER A 271 5.02 -13.92 8.91
N ASP A 272 4.77 -14.76 7.92
CA ASP A 272 5.56 -14.88 6.71
C ASP A 272 5.40 -13.67 5.76
N ASN A 273 4.34 -12.88 5.96
CA ASN A 273 4.10 -11.61 5.27
C ASN A 273 4.54 -10.39 6.07
N ALA A 274 5.41 -10.55 7.06
CA ALA A 274 5.97 -9.43 7.81
C ALA A 274 7.49 -9.51 7.91
N VAL A 275 8.14 -8.37 7.90
CA VAL A 275 9.59 -8.22 8.00
C VAL A 275 9.94 -7.09 8.95
N MET A 276 10.96 -7.28 9.77
CA MET A 276 11.50 -6.29 10.69
C MET A 276 12.99 -6.17 10.52
N PHE A 277 13.48 -4.95 10.58
CA PHE A 277 14.91 -4.63 10.59
C PHE A 277 15.27 -3.88 11.86
N HIS A 278 16.47 -4.09 12.33
CA HIS A 278 17.03 -3.44 13.51
C HIS A 278 18.48 -3.03 13.20
N PRO A 279 19.01 -1.94 13.77
CA PRO A 279 18.41 -0.99 14.69
C PRO A 279 17.57 0.09 13.98
N ARG A 280 17.02 1.02 14.75
CA ARG A 280 16.44 2.27 14.23
C ARG A 280 17.51 3.12 13.55
N VAL A 281 17.08 4.12 12.80
CA VAL A 281 17.99 5.02 12.07
C VAL A 281 18.07 6.39 12.74
N THR A 282 19.25 6.98 12.68
CA THR A 282 19.49 8.37 13.09
C THR A 282 19.75 9.19 11.83
N ALA A 283 18.95 10.22 11.64
CA ALA A 283 19.01 11.13 10.49
C ALA A 283 18.81 12.59 10.93
N MET A 284 19.12 13.53 10.04
CA MET A 284 18.90 14.94 10.27
C MET A 284 17.40 15.26 10.20
N ASP A 285 16.82 15.74 11.31
CA ASP A 285 15.51 16.37 11.28
C ASP A 285 15.65 17.80 10.72
N ARG A 286 15.26 17.98 9.46
CA ARG A 286 15.41 19.27 8.77
C ARG A 286 14.54 20.38 9.36
N LEU A 287 13.45 20.05 10.07
CA LEU A 287 12.61 21.04 10.73
C LEU A 287 13.19 21.48 12.07
N ARG A 288 13.96 20.62 12.76
CA ARG A 288 14.59 20.90 14.05
C ARG A 288 16.06 21.26 13.95
N GLY A 289 16.70 21.00 12.80
CA GLY A 289 18.11 21.25 12.56
C GLY A 289 19.05 20.39 13.40
N ARG A 290 18.63 19.18 13.83
CA ARG A 290 19.43 18.28 14.65
C ARG A 290 19.22 16.81 14.28
N LEU A 291 20.19 15.98 14.67
CA LEU A 291 20.07 14.53 14.53
C LEU A 291 19.02 13.99 15.50
N GLU A 292 18.11 13.17 14.97
CA GLU A 292 17.09 12.48 15.75
C GLU A 292 16.96 11.01 15.31
N THR A 293 16.44 10.18 16.23
CA THR A 293 16.20 8.76 15.95
C THR A 293 14.77 8.55 15.44
N PHE A 294 14.65 7.81 14.33
CA PHE A 294 13.39 7.50 13.66
C PHE A 294 13.18 5.99 13.56
N GLY A 295 11.93 5.57 13.34
CA GLY A 295 11.64 4.24 12.81
C GLY A 295 12.40 4.01 11.50
N ASN A 296 12.80 2.78 11.24
CA ASN A 296 13.59 2.46 10.06
C ASN A 296 12.74 1.99 8.87
N GLY A 297 11.43 1.76 9.06
CA GLY A 297 10.57 1.13 8.06
C GLY A 297 10.50 1.88 6.74
N GLY A 298 10.53 3.22 6.75
CA GLY A 298 10.63 4.02 5.54
C GLY A 298 11.95 3.77 4.78
N ALA A 299 13.08 3.78 5.49
CA ALA A 299 14.39 3.49 4.92
C ALA A 299 14.48 2.04 4.38
N VAL A 300 13.94 1.08 5.13
CA VAL A 300 13.85 -0.33 4.73
C VAL A 300 13.00 -0.49 3.47
N ALA A 301 11.84 0.16 3.42
CA ALA A 301 10.99 0.15 2.23
C ALA A 301 11.72 0.66 0.98
N GLY A 302 12.47 1.76 1.11
CA GLY A 302 13.30 2.31 0.05
C GLY A 302 14.41 1.35 -0.38
N LEU A 303 15.11 0.76 0.59
CA LEU A 303 16.16 -0.24 0.37
C LEU A 303 15.63 -1.46 -0.38
N LEU A 304 14.52 -2.04 0.06
CA LEU A 304 13.91 -3.22 -0.57
C LEU A 304 13.33 -2.90 -1.96
N SER A 305 12.85 -1.68 -2.18
CA SER A 305 12.36 -1.21 -3.49
C SER A 305 13.48 -0.97 -4.48
N ARG A 306 14.67 -0.59 -4.03
CA ARG A 306 15.87 -0.36 -4.85
C ARG A 306 16.41 -1.64 -5.49
N SER A 307 16.19 -2.78 -4.87
CA SER A 307 16.73 -4.09 -5.30
C SER A 307 16.17 -4.59 -6.63
N GLY A 308 15.48 -3.75 -7.38
CA GLY A 308 14.86 -4.11 -8.64
C GLY A 308 13.42 -4.59 -8.49
N ASP A 309 12.81 -5.03 -9.60
CA ASP A 309 11.51 -5.68 -9.56
C ASP A 309 11.59 -7.01 -8.77
N ALA A 310 10.44 -7.59 -8.45
CA ALA A 310 10.40 -8.83 -7.68
C ALA A 310 11.12 -9.99 -8.40
N VAL A 311 11.19 -9.92 -9.73
CA VAL A 311 11.90 -10.90 -10.58
C VAL A 311 13.38 -10.73 -10.39
N SER A 312 13.94 -9.52 -10.57
CA SER A 312 15.37 -9.25 -10.37
C SER A 312 15.83 -9.57 -8.95
N ALA A 313 15.02 -9.28 -7.93
CA ALA A 313 15.34 -9.61 -6.55
C ALA A 313 15.29 -11.12 -6.26
N ALA A 314 14.47 -11.87 -6.99
CA ALA A 314 14.40 -13.33 -6.91
C ALA A 314 15.45 -14.02 -7.77
N LEU A 315 15.83 -13.41 -8.91
CA LEU A 315 16.78 -13.93 -9.88
C LEU A 315 18.24 -13.75 -9.43
N THR A 316 18.51 -12.74 -8.63
CA THR A 316 19.83 -12.65 -8.02
C THR A 316 19.86 -13.63 -6.84
N SER A 317 20.65 -14.67 -6.95
CA SER A 317 21.02 -15.56 -5.83
C SER A 317 21.64 -14.80 -4.63
N GLN A 318 21.68 -13.48 -4.73
CA GLN A 318 22.15 -12.56 -3.71
C GLN A 318 20.96 -11.69 -3.29
N GLU A 319 20.41 -12.01 -2.13
CA GLU A 319 19.48 -11.10 -1.45
C GLU A 319 20.09 -9.69 -1.36
N PRO A 320 19.25 -8.63 -1.44
CA PRO A 320 19.74 -7.28 -1.28
C PRO A 320 20.45 -7.15 0.06
N GLU A 321 21.68 -6.71 0.03
CA GLU A 321 22.40 -6.40 1.25
C GLU A 321 21.64 -5.29 2.00
N PRO A 322 21.37 -5.44 3.31
CA PRO A 322 20.62 -4.44 4.09
C PRO A 322 21.49 -3.21 4.40
N LEU A 323 22.10 -2.65 3.36
CA LEU A 323 23.05 -1.55 3.40
C LEU A 323 22.35 -0.22 3.14
N LEU A 324 22.36 0.66 4.13
CA LEU A 324 21.86 2.02 4.01
C LEU A 324 22.75 2.88 3.10
N ARG A 325 22.13 3.79 2.35
CA ARG A 325 22.87 4.82 1.62
C ARG A 325 23.45 5.85 2.60
N ALA A 326 24.49 6.56 2.16
CA ALA A 326 25.08 7.64 2.93
C ALA A 326 24.03 8.70 3.35
N GLY A 327 24.25 9.31 4.51
CA GLY A 327 23.34 10.31 5.10
C GLY A 327 22.54 9.80 6.31
N MET A 328 22.34 8.49 6.42
CA MET A 328 21.73 7.87 7.59
C MET A 328 22.75 7.08 8.39
N LYS A 329 22.60 7.09 9.71
CA LYS A 329 23.39 6.30 10.66
C LYS A 329 22.48 5.31 11.38
N LEU A 330 23.05 4.27 11.92
CA LEU A 330 22.35 3.39 12.84
C LEU A 330 22.22 4.09 14.20
N SER A 331 21.12 3.86 14.92
CA SER A 331 20.93 4.42 16.28
C SER A 331 21.96 3.87 17.28
N HIS A 332 22.46 2.67 17.04
CA HIS A 332 23.56 2.03 17.74
C HIS A 332 24.18 0.93 16.88
N GLU A 333 25.39 0.53 17.20
CA GLU A 333 26.07 -0.56 16.52
C GLU A 333 25.65 -1.90 17.09
N ILE A 334 25.65 -2.93 16.26
CA ILE A 334 25.31 -4.32 16.59
C ILE A 334 26.53 -5.18 16.33
N ASP A 335 26.96 -5.92 17.33
CA ASP A 335 28.07 -6.85 17.18
C ASP A 335 27.67 -8.13 16.41
N ASP A 336 28.65 -8.95 16.04
CA ASP A 336 28.40 -10.12 15.20
C ASP A 336 27.65 -11.23 15.93
N ALA A 337 27.85 -11.37 17.25
CA ALA A 337 27.14 -12.35 18.06
C ALA A 337 25.63 -12.04 18.10
N ASP A 338 25.30 -10.75 18.31
CA ASP A 338 23.94 -10.28 18.34
C ASP A 338 23.23 -10.40 16.98
N ARG A 339 23.95 -10.20 15.88
CA ARG A 339 23.39 -10.39 14.53
C ARG A 339 22.85 -11.80 14.32
N TRP A 340 23.55 -12.82 14.77
CA TRP A 340 23.09 -14.22 14.69
C TRP A 340 21.85 -14.44 15.57
N LEU A 341 21.84 -13.84 16.76
CA LEU A 341 20.69 -13.91 17.66
C LEU A 341 19.44 -13.29 17.02
N PHE A 342 19.58 -12.10 16.42
CA PHE A 342 18.48 -11.43 15.70
C PHE A 342 17.97 -12.28 14.55
N ALA A 343 18.86 -12.76 13.69
CA ALA A 343 18.49 -13.59 12.55
C ALA A 343 17.75 -14.87 12.98
N ALA A 344 18.15 -15.50 14.10
CA ALA A 344 17.47 -16.67 14.65
C ALA A 344 16.01 -16.39 15.04
N HIS A 345 15.67 -15.14 15.34
CA HIS A 345 14.32 -14.70 15.70
C HIS A 345 13.56 -14.00 14.56
N GLY A 346 14.13 -13.96 13.34
CA GLY A 346 13.50 -13.35 12.16
C GLY A 346 13.67 -11.83 12.08
N VAL A 347 14.57 -11.25 12.87
CA VAL A 347 14.90 -9.82 12.81
C VAL A 347 16.17 -9.62 12.00
N ASN A 348 16.11 -8.77 10.99
CA ASN A 348 17.23 -8.47 10.10
C ASN A 348 18.04 -7.29 10.63
N VAL A 349 19.36 -7.29 10.42
CA VAL A 349 20.23 -6.22 10.90
C VAL A 349 20.63 -5.30 9.76
N LEU A 350 20.31 -3.99 9.90
CA LEU A 350 20.75 -2.94 9.00
C LEU A 350 22.27 -2.74 9.08
N GLN A 351 22.85 -2.27 8.00
CA GLN A 351 24.30 -2.06 7.86
C GLN A 351 24.57 -0.69 7.23
N THR A 352 25.69 -0.09 7.61
CA THR A 352 26.25 1.12 6.97
C THR A 352 27.55 0.81 6.22
N VAL A 353 28.12 -0.36 6.45
CA VAL A 353 29.36 -0.84 5.81
C VAL A 353 29.07 -2.17 5.13
N ARG A 354 29.58 -2.30 3.90
CA ARG A 354 29.43 -3.53 3.12
C ARG A 354 30.26 -4.66 3.75
N ARG A 355 29.64 -5.84 3.89
CA ARG A 355 30.32 -7.04 4.38
C ARG A 355 30.71 -7.99 3.24
N VAL A 356 31.73 -8.78 3.47
CA VAL A 356 32.11 -9.83 2.53
C VAL A 356 30.99 -10.89 2.41
N PRO A 357 30.80 -11.52 1.24
CA PRO A 357 29.67 -12.43 0.99
C PRO A 357 29.49 -13.53 2.04
N ARG A 358 30.58 -14.14 2.53
CA ARG A 358 30.56 -15.22 3.55
C ARG A 358 30.01 -14.80 4.92
N GLU A 359 29.99 -13.50 5.20
CA GLU A 359 29.48 -12.94 6.47
C GLU A 359 28.06 -12.43 6.36
N ARG A 360 27.45 -12.51 5.18
CA ARG A 360 26.08 -12.07 4.96
C ARG A 360 25.12 -13.12 5.48
N LEU A 361 24.18 -12.66 6.31
CA LEU A 361 23.08 -13.48 6.76
C LEU A 361 21.90 -13.33 5.79
N PRO A 362 21.21 -14.42 5.44
CA PRO A 362 20.02 -14.34 4.61
C PRO A 362 18.91 -13.56 5.34
N LEU A 363 18.21 -12.70 4.61
CA LEU A 363 17.09 -11.93 5.15
C LEU A 363 15.92 -12.85 5.50
N ARG A 364 15.29 -12.58 6.65
CA ARG A 364 14.21 -13.40 7.20
C ARG A 364 12.92 -12.64 7.37
N THR A 365 11.82 -13.38 7.33
CA THR A 365 10.50 -12.90 7.75
C THR A 365 10.30 -13.11 9.25
N LEU A 366 9.24 -12.51 9.80
CA LEU A 366 8.88 -12.71 11.22
C LEU A 366 8.24 -14.09 11.50
N ALA A 367 8.09 -14.96 10.51
CA ALA A 367 7.64 -16.34 10.70
C ALA A 367 8.73 -17.27 11.27
N CYS A 368 9.94 -16.78 11.50
CA CYS A 368 11.07 -17.60 11.98
C CYS A 368 10.74 -18.30 13.31
N GLY A 369 11.00 -19.61 13.38
CA GLY A 369 10.76 -20.45 14.54
C GLY A 369 10.45 -21.90 14.17
N ALA A 370 10.33 -22.79 15.16
CA ALA A 370 10.15 -24.24 14.98
C ALA A 370 8.85 -24.65 14.24
N SER A 371 7.87 -23.76 14.17
CA SER A 371 6.57 -24.01 13.51
C SER A 371 6.46 -23.33 12.13
N ALA A 372 7.49 -22.62 11.66
CA ALA A 372 7.45 -21.98 10.37
C ALA A 372 7.71 -22.98 9.25
N SER A 373 6.94 -22.95 8.18
CA SER A 373 7.35 -23.64 6.96
C SER A 373 8.70 -23.08 6.51
N PRO A 374 9.62 -23.89 6.03
CA PRO A 374 10.91 -23.42 5.51
C PRO A 374 10.75 -22.27 4.51
N ASP A 375 9.70 -22.33 3.72
CA ASP A 375 9.35 -21.40 2.64
C ASP A 375 8.97 -20.00 3.13
N GLY A 376 8.35 -19.87 4.30
CA GLY A 376 7.95 -18.58 4.86
C GLY A 376 9.06 -17.85 5.60
N SER A 377 10.13 -18.54 5.97
CA SER A 377 11.18 -17.99 6.84
C SER A 377 12.16 -17.05 6.15
N TYR A 378 12.32 -17.17 4.82
CA TYR A 378 13.27 -16.38 4.05
C TYR A 378 12.55 -15.33 3.19
N LEU A 379 13.01 -14.07 3.30
CA LEU A 379 12.37 -12.94 2.61
C LEU A 379 12.40 -13.08 1.09
N ALA A 380 13.52 -13.48 0.50
CA ALA A 380 13.64 -13.66 -0.94
C ALA A 380 12.69 -14.73 -1.48
N GLN A 381 12.60 -15.87 -0.81
CA GLN A 381 11.69 -16.96 -1.15
C GLN A 381 10.23 -16.51 -1.06
N ARG A 382 9.87 -15.83 0.05
CA ARG A 382 8.51 -15.33 0.22
C ARG A 382 8.13 -14.31 -0.86
N ARG A 383 9.02 -13.39 -1.19
CA ARG A 383 8.79 -12.41 -2.28
C ARG A 383 8.63 -13.08 -3.63
N LEU A 384 9.46 -14.08 -3.96
CA LEU A 384 9.33 -14.88 -5.17
C LEU A 384 7.97 -15.58 -5.24
N ALA A 385 7.56 -16.23 -4.15
CA ALA A 385 6.26 -16.90 -4.07
C ALA A 385 5.10 -15.91 -4.30
N LEU A 386 5.09 -14.76 -3.62
CA LEU A 386 4.07 -13.74 -3.78
C LEU A 386 4.03 -13.17 -5.21
N PHE A 387 5.20 -12.93 -5.81
CA PHE A 387 5.30 -12.49 -7.21
C PHE A 387 4.72 -13.53 -8.16
N THR A 388 5.14 -14.79 -8.02
CA THR A 388 4.69 -15.91 -8.88
C THR A 388 3.18 -16.09 -8.80
N ILE A 389 2.62 -16.08 -7.58
CA ILE A 389 1.17 -16.18 -7.36
C ILE A 389 0.44 -15.01 -8.04
N ASN A 390 0.90 -13.77 -7.84
CA ASN A 390 0.26 -12.58 -8.41
C ASN A 390 0.33 -12.57 -9.94
N ALA A 391 1.47 -12.98 -10.52
CA ALA A 391 1.64 -13.04 -11.97
C ALA A 391 0.72 -14.10 -12.61
N ILE A 392 0.64 -15.30 -12.01
CA ILE A 392 -0.22 -16.37 -12.50
C ILE A 392 -1.70 -15.97 -12.35
N GLU A 393 -2.10 -15.47 -11.17
CA GLU A 393 -3.48 -15.07 -10.90
C GLU A 393 -3.97 -14.04 -11.93
N ARG A 394 -3.17 -13.01 -12.20
CA ARG A 394 -3.53 -11.98 -13.19
C ARG A 394 -3.52 -12.51 -14.62
N GLY A 395 -2.47 -13.25 -14.97
CA GLY A 395 -2.29 -13.78 -16.31
C GLY A 395 -3.35 -14.81 -16.72
N THR A 396 -4.03 -15.44 -15.75
CA THR A 396 -5.02 -16.49 -16.00
C THR A 396 -6.47 -16.07 -15.76
N ARG A 397 -6.76 -14.80 -15.41
CA ARG A 397 -8.13 -14.29 -15.19
C ARG A 397 -9.05 -14.47 -16.39
N TRP A 398 -8.50 -14.45 -17.58
CA TRP A 398 -9.25 -14.64 -18.84
C TRP A 398 -9.99 -15.98 -18.91
N CYS A 399 -9.55 -17.01 -18.16
CA CYS A 399 -10.21 -18.32 -18.15
C CYS A 399 -11.70 -18.26 -17.75
N LEU A 400 -12.10 -17.23 -17.01
CA LEU A 400 -13.50 -16.99 -16.65
C LEU A 400 -14.34 -16.42 -17.80
N SER A 401 -13.72 -15.88 -18.86
CA SER A 401 -14.41 -15.29 -20.01
C SER A 401 -14.73 -16.31 -21.11
N VAL A 402 -14.15 -17.51 -21.05
CA VAL A 402 -14.36 -18.59 -22.04
C VAL A 402 -15.67 -19.31 -21.73
N GLN A 403 -16.51 -19.60 -22.72
CA GLN A 403 -17.82 -20.22 -22.49
C GLN A 403 -17.75 -21.67 -21.98
N ASP A 404 -16.76 -22.43 -22.45
CA ASP A 404 -16.52 -23.80 -22.01
C ASP A 404 -15.30 -23.88 -21.08
N ASP A 405 -15.51 -24.27 -19.83
CA ASP A 405 -14.47 -24.36 -18.82
C ASP A 405 -13.36 -25.35 -19.22
N ALA A 406 -13.73 -26.51 -19.75
CA ALA A 406 -12.77 -27.55 -20.11
C ALA A 406 -11.83 -27.10 -21.25
N SER A 407 -12.31 -26.26 -22.17
CA SER A 407 -11.48 -25.71 -23.25
C SER A 407 -10.41 -24.73 -22.76
N ALA A 408 -10.61 -24.10 -21.60
CA ALA A 408 -9.65 -23.17 -21.00
C ALA A 408 -8.49 -23.88 -20.28
N TRP A 409 -8.66 -25.10 -19.78
CA TRP A 409 -7.68 -25.75 -18.91
C TRP A 409 -6.33 -26.01 -19.59
N GLY A 410 -6.35 -26.49 -20.82
CA GLY A 410 -5.13 -26.75 -21.59
C GLY A 410 -4.31 -25.47 -21.88
N PRO A 411 -4.93 -24.42 -22.42
CA PRO A 411 -4.28 -23.12 -22.60
C PRO A 411 -3.73 -22.51 -21.30
N VAL A 412 -4.48 -22.56 -20.18
CA VAL A 412 -4.02 -22.10 -18.86
C VAL A 412 -2.79 -22.88 -18.42
N THR A 413 -2.82 -24.21 -18.48
CA THR A 413 -1.67 -25.07 -18.13
C THR A 413 -0.44 -24.69 -18.94
N ARG A 414 -0.59 -24.51 -20.25
CA ARG A 414 0.51 -24.15 -21.16
C ARG A 414 1.09 -22.78 -20.81
N GLN A 415 0.24 -21.78 -20.61
CA GLN A 415 0.66 -20.41 -20.25
C GLN A 415 1.45 -20.39 -18.94
N VAL A 416 0.94 -21.06 -17.90
CA VAL A 416 1.60 -21.11 -16.59
C VAL A 416 2.92 -21.86 -16.66
N ARG A 417 2.98 -22.99 -17.43
CA ARG A 417 4.23 -23.74 -17.63
C ARG A 417 5.28 -22.92 -18.39
N THR A 418 4.89 -22.15 -19.40
CA THR A 418 5.80 -21.26 -20.13
C THR A 418 6.37 -20.20 -19.18
N PHE A 419 5.54 -19.52 -18.42
CA PHE A 419 5.96 -18.52 -17.45
C PHE A 419 6.93 -19.09 -16.39
N LEU A 420 6.62 -20.24 -15.80
CA LEU A 420 7.51 -20.89 -14.85
C LEU A 420 8.81 -21.37 -15.49
N GLY A 421 8.75 -21.80 -16.76
CA GLY A 421 9.94 -22.16 -17.54
C GLY A 421 10.87 -20.96 -17.76
N GLU A 422 10.31 -19.79 -18.06
CA GLU A 422 11.06 -18.52 -18.17
C GLU A 422 11.70 -18.13 -16.83
N LEU A 423 10.97 -18.20 -15.73
CA LEU A 423 11.51 -17.94 -14.39
C LEU A 423 12.66 -18.89 -14.05
N ARG A 424 12.51 -20.17 -14.38
CA ARG A 424 13.58 -21.16 -14.20
C ARG A 424 14.80 -20.81 -15.04
N GLY A 425 14.59 -20.50 -16.33
CA GLY A 425 15.68 -20.09 -17.25
C GLY A 425 16.43 -18.88 -16.77
N ALA A 426 15.75 -17.97 -16.09
CA ALA A 426 16.33 -16.81 -15.45
C ALA A 426 17.01 -17.12 -14.09
N GLY A 427 16.95 -18.36 -13.59
CA GLY A 427 17.63 -18.78 -12.35
C GLY A 427 16.83 -18.55 -11.06
N ALA A 428 15.51 -18.33 -11.16
CA ALA A 428 14.66 -18.07 -10.00
C ALA A 428 14.44 -19.29 -9.09
N PHE A 429 14.69 -20.49 -9.59
CA PHE A 429 14.42 -21.74 -8.88
C PHE A 429 15.72 -22.47 -8.52
N ALA A 430 15.61 -23.41 -7.57
CA ALA A 430 16.72 -24.28 -7.21
C ALA A 430 17.26 -25.05 -8.44
N SER A 431 18.55 -25.33 -8.44
CA SER A 431 19.19 -26.12 -9.50
C SER A 431 18.78 -27.60 -9.37
N VAL A 432 17.63 -27.93 -9.95
CA VAL A 432 17.06 -29.27 -10.03
C VAL A 432 16.70 -29.60 -11.48
N PRO A 433 16.57 -30.89 -11.87
CA PRO A 433 16.10 -31.29 -13.19
C PRO A 433 14.80 -30.59 -13.60
N PHE A 434 14.59 -30.42 -14.91
CA PHE A 434 13.45 -29.62 -15.42
C PHE A 434 12.09 -30.18 -14.96
N ASP A 435 11.93 -31.47 -14.98
CA ASP A 435 10.73 -32.21 -14.55
C ASP A 435 10.45 -32.08 -13.04
N GLN A 436 11.50 -31.78 -12.25
CA GLN A 436 11.40 -31.54 -10.81
C GLN A 436 11.28 -30.06 -10.45
N SER A 437 11.49 -29.15 -11.40
CA SER A 437 11.52 -27.69 -11.11
C SER A 437 10.15 -27.14 -10.78
N PHE A 438 9.11 -27.59 -11.46
CA PHE A 438 7.74 -27.15 -11.20
C PHE A 438 6.71 -28.19 -11.66
N LEU A 439 5.51 -28.08 -11.13
CA LEU A 439 4.32 -28.84 -11.50
C LEU A 439 3.17 -27.86 -11.69
N VAL A 440 2.40 -28.04 -12.78
CA VAL A 440 1.18 -27.27 -13.04
C VAL A 440 0.08 -28.27 -13.42
N ILE A 441 -1.02 -28.20 -12.70
CA ILE A 441 -2.23 -28.99 -12.96
C ILE A 441 -3.40 -28.01 -13.10
N CYS A 442 -4.10 -28.08 -14.23
CA CYS A 442 -5.38 -27.44 -14.47
C CYS A 442 -6.12 -28.31 -15.48
N ASP A 443 -6.80 -29.34 -14.98
CA ASP A 443 -7.53 -30.34 -15.77
C ASP A 443 -8.66 -30.96 -14.92
N ASP A 444 -9.26 -32.04 -15.42
CA ASP A 444 -10.39 -32.77 -14.79
C ASP A 444 -10.06 -33.42 -13.44
N ARG A 445 -8.77 -33.56 -13.10
CA ARG A 445 -8.35 -34.07 -11.78
C ARG A 445 -8.72 -33.12 -10.63
N ILE A 446 -8.77 -31.82 -10.91
CA ILE A 446 -9.04 -30.77 -9.90
C ILE A 446 -10.18 -29.84 -10.28
N ASN A 447 -10.74 -29.96 -11.48
CA ASN A 447 -11.84 -29.17 -11.99
C ASN A 447 -13.03 -30.04 -12.39
N VAL A 448 -14.23 -29.49 -12.28
CA VAL A 448 -15.47 -30.13 -12.71
C VAL A 448 -16.11 -29.21 -13.74
N ALA A 449 -16.30 -29.70 -14.96
CA ALA A 449 -16.96 -28.95 -16.03
C ALA A 449 -18.43 -28.68 -15.67
N GLY A 450 -18.93 -27.50 -16.03
CA GLY A 450 -20.34 -27.12 -15.82
C GLY A 450 -20.73 -26.84 -14.36
N ARG A 451 -19.78 -26.68 -13.45
CA ARG A 451 -20.06 -26.32 -12.06
C ARG A 451 -20.67 -24.90 -11.95
N THR A 452 -21.68 -24.77 -11.08
CA THR A 452 -22.32 -23.48 -10.78
C THR A 452 -22.17 -23.14 -9.28
N PRO A 453 -21.60 -22.00 -8.87
CA PRO A 453 -20.94 -21.00 -9.72
C PRO A 453 -19.67 -21.55 -10.37
N ARG A 454 -19.35 -20.96 -11.51
CA ARG A 454 -18.19 -21.35 -12.32
C ARG A 454 -16.89 -21.10 -11.58
N GLU A 455 -16.05 -22.13 -11.48
CA GLU A 455 -14.74 -22.08 -10.82
C GLU A 455 -13.68 -22.80 -11.64
N VAL A 456 -12.50 -22.20 -11.74
CA VAL A 456 -11.31 -22.82 -12.36
C VAL A 456 -10.18 -22.88 -11.32
N ASN A 457 -9.74 -24.08 -11.01
CA ASN A 457 -8.65 -24.36 -10.09
C ASN A 457 -7.35 -24.60 -10.86
N ILE A 458 -6.28 -23.97 -10.41
CA ILE A 458 -4.94 -24.11 -10.94
C ILE A 458 -4.02 -24.49 -9.79
N LEU A 459 -3.52 -25.72 -9.80
CA LEU A 459 -2.53 -26.19 -8.85
C LEU A 459 -1.13 -25.91 -9.38
N VAL A 460 -0.33 -25.21 -8.61
CA VAL A 460 1.06 -24.87 -8.94
C VAL A 460 1.98 -25.30 -7.83
N GLN A 461 3.08 -25.95 -8.20
CA GLN A 461 4.20 -26.22 -7.32
C GLN A 461 5.48 -25.82 -8.03
N PHE A 462 6.42 -25.19 -7.35
CA PHE A 462 7.75 -24.90 -7.89
C PHE A 462 8.85 -25.08 -6.85
N ALA A 463 10.03 -25.46 -7.31
CA ALA A 463 11.17 -25.63 -6.44
C ALA A 463 11.62 -24.28 -5.88
N ALA A 464 11.74 -24.18 -4.56
CA ALA A 464 12.32 -23.02 -3.90
C ALA A 464 13.83 -22.92 -4.20
N THR A 465 14.50 -21.96 -3.59
CA THR A 465 15.96 -21.74 -3.78
C THR A 465 16.83 -22.86 -3.21
N ARG A 466 16.25 -23.79 -2.44
CA ARG A 466 16.95 -24.96 -1.89
C ARG A 466 16.40 -26.24 -2.51
N PRO A 467 17.29 -27.20 -2.82
CA PRO A 467 16.86 -28.51 -3.29
C PRO A 467 15.96 -29.21 -2.27
N GLY A 468 14.85 -29.79 -2.73
CA GLY A 468 13.90 -30.48 -1.88
C GLY A 468 12.80 -29.62 -1.21
N GLU A 469 12.93 -28.30 -1.27
CA GLU A 469 11.90 -27.36 -0.79
C GLU A 469 11.02 -26.91 -1.95
N TYR A 470 9.69 -27.02 -1.79
CA TYR A 470 8.72 -26.68 -2.82
C TYR A 470 7.66 -25.73 -2.27
N HIS A 471 7.36 -24.67 -3.03
CA HIS A 471 6.17 -23.86 -2.84
C HIS A 471 5.01 -24.47 -3.59
N SER A 472 3.92 -24.76 -2.90
CA SER A 472 2.73 -25.36 -3.50
C SER A 472 1.50 -24.59 -3.10
N PHE A 473 0.69 -24.20 -4.08
CA PHE A 473 -0.54 -23.44 -3.87
C PHE A 473 -1.57 -23.73 -4.93
N MET A 474 -2.83 -23.49 -4.59
CA MET A 474 -3.95 -23.56 -5.51
C MET A 474 -4.56 -22.18 -5.70
N ILE A 475 -4.67 -21.75 -6.95
CA ILE A 475 -5.41 -20.56 -7.35
C ILE A 475 -6.78 -21.01 -7.80
N THR A 476 -7.84 -20.46 -7.22
CA THR A 476 -9.23 -20.69 -7.62
C THR A 476 -9.81 -19.40 -8.17
N HIS A 477 -10.00 -19.32 -9.47
CA HIS A 477 -10.79 -18.28 -10.10
C HIS A 477 -12.28 -18.62 -9.99
N SER A 478 -13.12 -17.65 -9.63
CA SER A 478 -14.57 -17.84 -9.52
C SER A 478 -15.31 -16.61 -10.04
N VAL A 479 -16.38 -16.83 -10.78
CA VAL A 479 -17.26 -15.74 -11.25
C VAL A 479 -17.94 -15.02 -10.08
N ALA A 480 -18.13 -15.72 -8.96
CA ALA A 480 -18.72 -15.14 -7.74
C ALA A 480 -17.80 -14.17 -7.01
N HIS A 481 -16.50 -14.15 -7.33
CA HIS A 481 -15.51 -13.34 -6.62
C HIS A 481 -14.63 -12.54 -7.59
N ARG A 482 -14.47 -11.24 -7.31
CA ARG A 482 -13.62 -10.35 -8.12
C ARG A 482 -12.14 -10.76 -8.11
N ALA A 483 -11.65 -11.28 -6.99
CA ALA A 483 -10.28 -11.76 -6.83
C ALA A 483 -10.24 -13.27 -6.67
N ALA A 484 -9.23 -13.92 -7.24
CA ALA A 484 -9.02 -15.35 -7.05
C ALA A 484 -8.66 -15.68 -5.60
N ARG A 485 -9.17 -16.82 -5.13
CA ARG A 485 -8.74 -17.39 -3.85
C ARG A 485 -7.42 -18.13 -4.05
N VAL A 486 -6.45 -17.88 -3.18
CA VAL A 486 -5.18 -18.60 -3.19
C VAL A 486 -5.01 -19.30 -1.85
N ARG A 487 -4.74 -20.61 -1.91
CA ARG A 487 -4.54 -21.45 -0.72
C ARG A 487 -3.22 -22.20 -0.82
N PRO A 488 -2.42 -22.29 0.24
CA PRO A 488 -1.30 -23.20 0.29
C PRO A 488 -1.84 -24.65 0.26
N VAL A 489 -1.12 -25.53 -0.42
CA VAL A 489 -1.46 -26.96 -0.50
C VAL A 489 -0.19 -27.78 -0.33
N LEU A 490 -0.30 -28.95 0.30
CA LEU A 490 0.79 -29.91 0.32
C LEU A 490 0.63 -30.87 -0.87
N VAL A 491 1.69 -31.01 -1.65
CA VAL A 491 1.74 -31.92 -2.80
C VAL A 491 2.84 -32.92 -2.57
N ASN A 492 2.48 -34.18 -2.39
CA ASN A 492 3.44 -35.27 -2.29
C ASN A 492 3.72 -35.84 -3.69
N ARG A 493 4.99 -35.77 -4.14
CA ARG A 493 5.44 -36.29 -5.42
C ARG A 493 5.91 -37.74 -5.39
N LEU A 494 6.05 -38.32 -4.20
CA LEU A 494 6.67 -39.65 -4.00
C LEU A 494 5.73 -40.83 -4.26
N GLU A 495 4.42 -40.60 -4.31
CA GLU A 495 3.45 -41.62 -4.63
C GLU A 495 2.88 -41.44 -6.03
N ALA A 496 2.67 -42.53 -6.76
CA ALA A 496 2.05 -42.54 -8.09
C ALA A 496 0.62 -41.95 -8.11
N SER A 497 0.04 -41.71 -6.95
CA SER A 497 -1.20 -40.94 -6.73
C SER A 497 -0.86 -39.59 -6.14
N LEU A 498 -1.19 -38.50 -6.82
CA LEU A 498 -1.05 -37.15 -6.30
C LEU A 498 -2.03 -36.95 -5.15
N ILE A 499 -1.52 -36.86 -3.93
CA ILE A 499 -2.32 -36.52 -2.76
C ILE A 499 -2.17 -35.00 -2.56
N VAL A 500 -3.26 -34.26 -2.74
CA VAL A 500 -3.32 -32.85 -2.42
C VAL A 500 -3.96 -32.71 -1.04
N THR A 501 -3.15 -32.36 -0.06
CA THR A 501 -3.66 -32.11 1.29
C THR A 501 -3.88 -30.61 1.45
N HIS A 502 -5.12 -30.20 1.69
CA HIS A 502 -5.43 -28.85 2.08
C HIS A 502 -5.16 -28.68 3.57
N GLN A 503 -4.20 -27.85 3.94
CA GLN A 503 -4.18 -27.25 5.27
C GLN A 503 -5.22 -26.13 5.31
N LEU A 504 -6.45 -26.51 5.57
CA LEU A 504 -7.46 -25.61 6.11
C LEU A 504 -7.37 -25.72 7.65
N GLU A 505 -7.95 -24.78 8.35
CA GLU A 505 -8.26 -24.91 9.78
C GLU A 505 -9.03 -26.21 10.13
N HIS A 506 -9.43 -26.99 9.09
CA HIS A 506 -9.90 -28.36 9.15
C HIS A 506 -9.27 -29.16 8.00
N GLU A 507 -8.56 -30.25 8.30
CA GLU A 507 -7.90 -31.14 7.34
C GLU A 507 -8.93 -31.76 6.38
N VAL A 508 -8.87 -31.37 5.11
CA VAL A 508 -9.58 -32.07 4.02
C VAL A 508 -8.54 -32.68 3.10
N THR A 509 -8.44 -34.00 3.13
CA THR A 509 -7.60 -34.77 2.21
C THR A 509 -8.36 -35.02 0.92
N ILE A 510 -7.87 -34.48 -0.19
CA ILE A 510 -8.39 -34.76 -1.54
C ILE A 510 -7.53 -35.87 -2.13
N ARG A 511 -8.10 -37.07 -2.31
CA ARG A 511 -7.48 -38.15 -3.10
C ARG A 511 -7.78 -37.92 -4.56
N LEU A 512 -6.77 -37.64 -5.38
CA LEU A 512 -6.88 -37.61 -6.82
C LEU A 512 -6.96 -39.05 -7.35
N ARG A 513 -7.99 -39.35 -8.18
CA ARG A 513 -8.15 -40.67 -8.81
C ARG A 513 -6.94 -40.97 -9.70
N ARG A 514 -6.41 -42.20 -9.60
CA ARG A 514 -5.44 -42.77 -10.53
C ARG A 514 -6.03 -42.68 -11.95
N MET A 515 -5.33 -42.07 -12.88
CA MET A 515 -5.50 -42.42 -14.27
C MET A 515 -4.87 -43.81 -14.44
N ASP A 516 -5.68 -44.81 -14.72
CA ASP A 516 -5.17 -46.08 -15.17
C ASP A 516 -4.32 -45.83 -16.40
N ALA A 517 -3.07 -46.29 -16.33
CA ALA A 517 -2.19 -46.30 -17.49
C ALA A 517 -2.90 -47.16 -18.55
N VAL A 518 -3.44 -46.52 -19.56
CA VAL A 518 -3.84 -47.22 -20.79
C VAL A 518 -2.54 -47.71 -21.40
N ASN A 519 -2.41 -49.03 -21.42
CA ASN A 519 -1.40 -49.76 -22.13
C ASN A 519 -1.28 -49.22 -23.56
N LEU A 520 -0.09 -48.75 -23.92
CA LEU A 520 0.57 -49.02 -25.18
C LEU A 520 2.05 -48.85 -24.97
#